data_8487f2128774c3874ca6f9df7bf7b86a
#
_entry.id   8487f2128774c3874ca6f9df7bf7b86a
#
_cell.length_a   1.000
_cell.length_b   1.000
_cell.length_c   1.000
_cell.angle_alpha   90.00
_cell.angle_beta   90.00
_cell.angle_gamma   90.00
#
_symmetry.space_group_name_H-M   'P 1'
#
loop_
_entity.id
_entity.type
_entity.pdbx_description
1 polymer ?
#
loop_
_entity_poly.entity_id
_entity_poly.type
_entity_poly.pdbx_seq_one_letter_code
_entity_poly.pdbx_strand_id
1 'polypeptide(L)'
;MAPMPTLQERIARDLTAAMKAQDAARTSVLRMAKAALTNREIDKKGPLDDAEAAKVLQGLVNQREDSVEHFQKGNRPELAAKERAEITVLRAYLPQEASEAEIGAAVEKAVAETQAASPKDMGKVMKAAMAALQASGKPADGKKVNEAVRKRLG
;
A
#
# COMPACT_ATOMS: atom_id res chain seq x y z
N MET A 1 11.22 28.51 -5.72
CA MET A 1 10.31 27.39 -6.04
C MET A 1 9.51 26.98 -4.81
N ALA A 2 8.21 26.91 -4.95
CA ALA A 2 7.39 26.40 -3.85
C ALA A 2 7.68 24.91 -3.65
N PRO A 3 7.78 24.42 -2.40
CA PRO A 3 7.94 22.99 -2.16
C PRO A 3 6.72 22.22 -2.66
N MET A 4 6.91 20.97 -3.04
CA MET A 4 5.81 20.10 -3.42
C MET A 4 4.90 19.89 -2.21
N PRO A 5 3.57 19.83 -2.41
CA PRO A 5 2.66 19.60 -1.30
C PRO A 5 2.91 18.24 -0.67
N THR A 6 2.79 18.18 0.66
CA THR A 6 2.87 16.92 1.38
C THR A 6 1.65 16.06 1.04
N LEU A 7 1.75 14.78 1.35
CA LEU A 7 0.63 13.83 1.18
C LEU A 7 -0.62 14.33 1.92
N GLN A 8 -0.45 14.83 3.15
CA GLN A 8 -1.54 15.36 3.95
C GLN A 8 -2.18 16.61 3.33
N GLU A 9 -1.36 17.51 2.78
CA GLU A 9 -1.85 18.71 2.09
C GLU A 9 -2.64 18.35 0.84
N ARG A 10 -2.17 17.36 0.09
CA ARG A 10 -2.88 16.86 -1.10
C ARG A 10 -4.24 16.28 -0.73
N ILE A 11 -4.30 15.48 0.32
CA ILE A 11 -5.56 14.89 0.79
C ILE A 11 -6.52 15.98 1.26
N ALA A 12 -6.04 16.97 2.00
CA ALA A 12 -6.88 18.08 2.46
C ALA A 12 -7.48 18.86 1.30
N ARG A 13 -6.66 19.15 0.28
CA ARG A 13 -7.11 19.87 -0.92
C ARG A 13 -8.12 19.04 -1.72
N ASP A 14 -7.85 17.76 -1.89
CA ASP A 14 -8.74 16.87 -2.64
C ASP A 14 -10.06 16.64 -1.91
N LEU A 15 -10.03 16.62 -0.57
CA LEU A 15 -11.25 16.57 0.25
C LEU A 15 -12.13 17.80 -0.01
N THR A 16 -11.52 18.98 0.01
CA THR A 16 -12.24 20.21 -0.28
C THR A 16 -12.87 20.17 -1.69
N ALA A 17 -12.11 19.70 -2.67
CA ALA A 17 -12.60 19.56 -4.05
C ALA A 17 -13.75 18.56 -4.15
N ALA A 18 -13.66 17.43 -3.45
CA ALA A 18 -14.71 16.41 -3.43
C ALA A 18 -16.00 16.95 -2.79
N MET A 19 -15.87 17.72 -1.73
CA MET A 19 -17.01 18.35 -1.08
C MET A 19 -17.71 19.36 -2.01
N LYS A 20 -16.93 20.19 -2.71
CA LYS A 20 -17.46 21.15 -3.68
C LYS A 20 -18.15 20.46 -4.85
N ALA A 21 -17.61 19.34 -5.31
CA ALA A 21 -18.16 18.55 -6.39
C ALA A 21 -19.37 17.70 -5.95
N GLN A 22 -19.67 17.68 -4.66
CA GLN A 22 -20.73 16.85 -4.08
C GLN A 22 -20.53 15.36 -4.35
N ASP A 23 -19.26 14.95 -4.39
CA ASP A 23 -18.87 13.54 -4.53
C ASP A 23 -18.87 12.90 -3.13
N ALA A 24 -20.00 12.36 -2.72
CA ALA A 24 -20.20 11.82 -1.37
C ALA A 24 -19.26 10.67 -1.06
N ALA A 25 -19.06 9.76 -2.01
CA ALA A 25 -18.21 8.58 -1.81
C ALA A 25 -16.75 8.99 -1.58
N ARG A 26 -16.23 9.85 -2.45
CA ARG A 26 -14.86 10.34 -2.34
C ARG A 26 -14.66 11.17 -1.08
N THR A 27 -15.61 12.02 -0.75
CA THR A 27 -15.59 12.83 0.48
C THR A 27 -15.49 11.95 1.71
N SER A 28 -16.28 10.90 1.79
CA SER A 28 -16.28 9.96 2.93
C SER A 28 -14.91 9.31 3.12
N VAL A 29 -14.32 8.80 2.05
CA VAL A 29 -13.00 8.14 2.11
C VAL A 29 -11.90 9.12 2.52
N LEU A 30 -11.91 10.31 1.93
CA LEU A 30 -10.88 11.32 2.22
C LEU A 30 -11.01 11.88 3.63
N ARG A 31 -12.21 12.01 4.17
CA ARG A 31 -12.42 12.39 5.58
C ARG A 31 -11.82 11.34 6.51
N MET A 32 -12.05 10.09 6.20
CA MET A 32 -11.54 8.98 7.00
C MET A 32 -10.01 8.93 6.95
N ALA A 33 -9.43 9.12 5.77
CA ALA A 33 -7.98 9.19 5.61
C ALA A 33 -7.39 10.36 6.41
N LYS A 34 -7.99 11.53 6.32
CA LYS A 34 -7.54 12.71 7.07
C LYS A 34 -7.60 12.48 8.58
N ALA A 35 -8.68 11.87 9.07
CA ALA A 35 -8.84 11.56 10.49
C ALA A 35 -7.76 10.56 10.95
N ALA A 36 -7.48 9.54 10.16
CA ALA A 36 -6.45 8.55 10.49
C ALA A 36 -5.06 9.19 10.58
N LEU A 37 -4.74 10.09 9.64
CA LEU A 37 -3.48 10.82 9.65
C LEU A 37 -3.37 11.74 10.86
N THR A 38 -4.45 12.46 11.20
CA THR A 38 -4.48 13.33 12.37
C THR A 38 -4.29 12.51 13.66
N ASN A 39 -4.93 11.37 13.77
CA ASN A 39 -4.77 10.51 14.94
C ASN A 39 -3.33 10.02 15.08
N ARG A 40 -2.68 9.70 13.96
CA ARG A 40 -1.27 9.27 13.97
C ARG A 40 -0.34 10.41 14.42
N GLU A 41 -0.63 11.64 14.00
CA GLU A 41 0.12 12.82 14.45
C GLU A 41 0.00 13.02 15.96
N ILE A 42 -1.21 12.84 16.48
CA ILE A 42 -1.45 12.95 17.93
C ILE A 42 -0.64 11.89 18.69
N ASP A 43 -0.65 10.65 18.23
CA ASP A 43 0.10 9.56 18.85
C ASP A 43 1.62 9.80 18.79
N LYS A 44 2.10 10.31 17.68
CA LYS A 44 3.52 10.63 17.47
C LYS A 44 3.93 11.90 18.21
N LYS A 45 2.99 12.78 18.51
CA LYS A 45 3.21 14.12 19.07
C LYS A 45 4.02 15.03 18.15
N GLY A 46 3.72 14.96 16.86
CA GLY A 46 4.39 15.78 15.86
C GLY A 46 3.90 15.50 14.45
N PRO A 47 4.36 16.27 13.46
CA PRO A 47 3.95 16.10 12.08
C PRO A 47 4.47 14.79 11.50
N LEU A 48 3.73 14.24 10.53
CA LEU A 48 4.13 13.05 9.81
C LEU A 48 4.90 13.44 8.54
N ASP A 49 5.98 12.72 8.24
CA ASP A 49 6.58 12.82 6.92
C ASP A 49 5.75 11.99 5.92
N ASP A 50 6.06 12.10 4.64
CA ASP A 50 5.30 11.39 3.60
C ASP A 50 5.38 9.88 3.73
N ALA A 51 6.51 9.34 4.18
CA ALA A 51 6.66 7.90 4.41
C ALA A 51 5.75 7.41 5.53
N GLU A 52 5.68 8.15 6.62
CA GLU A 52 4.79 7.83 7.74
C GLU A 52 3.31 7.95 7.34
N ALA A 53 2.98 9.00 6.60
CA ALA A 53 1.62 9.19 6.08
C ALA A 53 1.23 8.06 5.13
N ALA A 54 2.15 7.64 4.25
CA ALA A 54 1.91 6.52 3.34
C ALA A 54 1.64 5.22 4.08
N LYS A 55 2.34 4.96 5.19
CA LYS A 55 2.09 3.78 6.02
C LYS A 55 0.69 3.77 6.61
N VAL A 56 0.20 4.94 7.05
CA VAL A 56 -1.16 5.06 7.58
C VAL A 56 -2.17 4.72 6.48
N LEU A 57 -1.99 5.27 5.29
CA LEU A 57 -2.87 4.99 4.16
C LEU A 57 -2.81 3.54 3.72
N GLN A 58 -1.62 2.94 3.72
CA GLN A 58 -1.47 1.53 3.39
C GLN A 58 -2.22 0.64 4.39
N GLY A 59 -2.21 0.99 5.67
CA GLY A 59 -3.00 0.30 6.69
C GLY A 59 -4.49 0.37 6.40
N LEU A 60 -4.99 1.52 5.96
CA LEU A 60 -6.39 1.68 5.57
C LEU A 60 -6.74 0.84 4.34
N VAL A 61 -5.83 0.75 3.38
CA VAL A 61 -6.00 -0.12 2.20
C VAL A 61 -6.06 -1.58 2.62
N ASN A 62 -5.14 -2.01 3.49
CA ASN A 62 -5.09 -3.40 3.96
C ASN A 62 -6.38 -3.80 4.67
N GLN A 63 -6.92 -2.94 5.52
CA GLN A 63 -8.20 -3.18 6.20
C GLN A 63 -9.33 -3.38 5.20
N ARG A 64 -9.35 -2.57 4.13
CA ARG A 64 -10.37 -2.66 3.10
C ARG A 64 -10.22 -3.90 2.23
N GLU A 65 -8.99 -4.32 1.95
CA GLU A 65 -8.74 -5.57 1.25
C GLU A 65 -9.26 -6.78 2.03
N ASP A 66 -9.04 -6.78 3.35
CA ASP A 66 -9.60 -7.82 4.23
C ASP A 66 -11.13 -7.79 4.20
N SER A 67 -11.73 -6.61 4.19
CA SER A 67 -13.18 -6.46 4.09
C SER A 67 -13.72 -6.97 2.75
N VAL A 68 -13.02 -6.69 1.65
CA VAL A 68 -13.39 -7.20 0.33
C VAL A 68 -13.46 -8.73 0.35
N GLU A 69 -12.43 -9.37 0.89
CA GLU A 69 -12.38 -10.81 0.98
C GLU A 69 -13.53 -11.35 1.83
N HIS A 70 -13.79 -10.71 2.97
CA HIS A 70 -14.87 -11.08 3.87
C HIS A 70 -16.24 -10.96 3.19
N PHE A 71 -16.49 -9.85 2.48
CA PHE A 71 -17.76 -9.63 1.78
C PHE A 71 -17.95 -10.59 0.61
N GLN A 72 -16.88 -10.95 -0.08
CA GLN A 72 -16.94 -11.95 -1.15
C GLN A 72 -17.32 -13.32 -0.60
N LYS A 73 -16.72 -13.73 0.50
CA LYS A 73 -17.04 -14.99 1.17
C LYS A 73 -18.48 -15.00 1.70
N GLY A 74 -18.96 -13.85 2.15
CA GLY A 74 -20.33 -13.68 2.65
C GLY A 74 -21.36 -13.44 1.57
N ASN A 75 -20.97 -13.50 0.29
CA ASN A 75 -21.85 -13.27 -0.86
C ASN A 75 -22.51 -11.88 -0.85
N ARG A 76 -21.72 -10.87 -0.55
CA ARG A 76 -22.13 -9.46 -0.53
C ARG A 76 -21.32 -8.66 -1.57
N PRO A 77 -21.56 -8.88 -2.88
CA PRO A 77 -20.77 -8.25 -3.93
C PRO A 77 -20.87 -6.73 -3.95
N GLU A 78 -22.00 -6.16 -3.58
CA GLU A 78 -22.20 -4.72 -3.53
C GLU A 78 -21.34 -4.05 -2.48
N LEU A 79 -21.15 -4.71 -1.32
CA LEU A 79 -20.29 -4.21 -0.25
C LEU A 79 -18.82 -4.37 -0.62
N ALA A 80 -18.46 -5.47 -1.26
CA ALA A 80 -17.10 -5.66 -1.77
C ALA A 80 -16.74 -4.61 -2.82
N ALA A 81 -17.67 -4.28 -3.72
CA ALA A 81 -17.46 -3.26 -4.74
C ALA A 81 -17.23 -1.88 -4.12
N LYS A 82 -17.98 -1.54 -3.07
CA LYS A 82 -17.80 -0.28 -2.33
C LYS A 82 -16.41 -0.20 -1.73
N GLU A 83 -15.94 -1.27 -1.08
CA GLU A 83 -14.60 -1.32 -0.50
C GLU A 83 -13.52 -1.17 -1.57
N ARG A 84 -13.68 -1.81 -2.72
CA ARG A 84 -12.74 -1.68 -3.84
C ARG A 84 -12.66 -0.25 -4.37
N ALA A 85 -13.79 0.44 -4.44
CA ALA A 85 -13.82 1.84 -4.86
C ALA A 85 -13.04 2.72 -3.88
N GLU A 86 -13.18 2.47 -2.58
CA GLU A 86 -12.44 3.19 -1.55
C GLU A 86 -10.94 2.91 -1.64
N ILE A 87 -10.56 1.67 -1.90
CA ILE A 87 -9.15 1.29 -2.13
C ILE A 87 -8.55 2.07 -3.29
N THR A 88 -9.30 2.21 -4.38
CA THR A 88 -8.85 2.95 -5.56
C THR A 88 -8.54 4.40 -5.23
N VAL A 89 -9.40 5.05 -4.43
CA VAL A 89 -9.17 6.43 -3.99
C VAL A 89 -7.89 6.54 -3.16
N LEU A 90 -7.70 5.64 -2.21
CA LEU A 90 -6.53 5.65 -1.32
C LEU A 90 -5.23 5.34 -2.06
N ARG A 91 -5.24 4.39 -2.98
CA ARG A 91 -4.04 4.01 -3.73
C ARG A 91 -3.50 5.11 -4.63
N ALA A 92 -4.35 6.07 -5.02
CA ALA A 92 -3.90 7.22 -5.80
C ALA A 92 -2.85 8.07 -5.07
N TYR A 93 -2.79 7.96 -3.74
CA TYR A 93 -1.82 8.69 -2.90
C TYR A 93 -0.59 7.86 -2.56
N LEU A 94 -0.58 6.59 -2.90
CA LEU A 94 0.51 5.68 -2.57
C LEU A 94 1.45 5.49 -3.76
N PRO A 95 2.72 5.14 -3.52
CA PRO A 95 3.60 4.73 -4.60
C PRO A 95 3.01 3.55 -5.35
N GLN A 96 3.25 3.48 -6.65
CA GLN A 96 2.79 2.37 -7.47
C GLN A 96 3.41 1.07 -6.96
N GLU A 97 2.58 0.05 -6.72
CA GLU A 97 3.07 -1.26 -6.30
C GLU A 97 3.87 -1.93 -7.43
N ALA A 98 4.85 -2.74 -7.04
CA ALA A 98 5.61 -3.53 -7.98
C ALA A 98 4.71 -4.57 -8.67
N SER A 99 4.86 -4.71 -9.97
CA SER A 99 4.15 -5.72 -10.76
C SER A 99 4.70 -7.11 -10.47
N GLU A 100 3.99 -8.16 -10.88
CA GLU A 100 4.48 -9.54 -10.77
C GLU A 100 5.84 -9.72 -11.47
N ALA A 101 6.02 -9.09 -12.63
CA ALA A 101 7.28 -9.11 -13.35
C ALA A 101 8.41 -8.45 -12.56
N GLU A 102 8.12 -7.32 -11.92
CA GLU A 102 9.11 -6.61 -11.10
C GLU A 102 9.46 -7.39 -9.84
N ILE A 103 8.47 -8.02 -9.22
CA ILE A 103 8.69 -8.91 -8.06
C ILE A 103 9.55 -10.09 -8.49
N GLY A 104 9.22 -10.73 -9.61
CA GLY A 104 9.98 -11.85 -10.15
C GLY A 104 11.42 -11.48 -10.43
N ALA A 105 11.66 -10.32 -11.02
CA ALA A 105 13.02 -9.84 -11.30
C ALA A 105 13.81 -9.60 -10.01
N ALA A 106 13.16 -9.02 -9.00
CA ALA A 106 13.78 -8.78 -7.69
C ALA A 106 14.15 -10.11 -7.00
N VAL A 107 13.27 -11.12 -7.10
CA VAL A 107 13.51 -12.45 -6.53
C VAL A 107 14.68 -13.14 -7.25
N GLU A 108 14.73 -13.08 -8.58
CA GLU A 108 15.85 -13.68 -9.34
C GLU A 108 17.18 -13.04 -8.99
N LYS A 109 17.20 -11.71 -8.88
CA LYS A 109 18.40 -10.99 -8.46
C LYS A 109 18.81 -11.38 -7.04
N ALA A 110 17.84 -11.48 -6.14
CA ALA A 110 18.10 -11.88 -4.75
C ALA A 110 18.65 -13.30 -4.66
N VAL A 111 18.12 -14.24 -5.46
CA VAL A 111 18.61 -15.60 -5.53
C VAL A 111 20.07 -15.61 -5.98
N ALA A 112 20.40 -14.85 -7.02
CA ALA A 112 21.77 -14.75 -7.54
C ALA A 112 22.71 -14.14 -6.51
N GLU A 113 22.33 -13.06 -5.86
CA GLU A 113 23.17 -12.36 -4.87
C GLU A 113 23.41 -13.19 -3.60
N THR A 114 22.39 -13.93 -3.15
CA THR A 114 22.48 -14.74 -1.93
C THR A 114 22.97 -16.17 -2.21
N GLN A 115 23.12 -16.54 -3.48
CA GLN A 115 23.48 -17.90 -3.90
C GLN A 115 22.53 -18.95 -3.31
N ALA A 116 21.25 -18.59 -3.19
CA ALA A 116 20.23 -19.46 -2.63
C ALA A 116 20.01 -20.68 -3.53
N ALA A 117 19.93 -21.85 -2.94
CA ALA A 117 19.77 -23.12 -3.66
C ALA A 117 18.57 -23.94 -3.19
N SER A 118 17.99 -23.61 -2.03
CA SER A 118 16.93 -24.41 -1.45
C SER A 118 15.94 -23.54 -0.63
N PRO A 119 14.79 -24.10 -0.26
CA PRO A 119 13.84 -23.38 0.60
C PRO A 119 14.40 -22.93 1.95
N LYS A 120 15.49 -23.51 2.41
CA LYS A 120 16.16 -23.08 3.64
C LYS A 120 16.72 -21.67 3.55
N ASP A 121 16.97 -21.18 2.34
CA ASP A 121 17.51 -19.85 2.08
C ASP A 121 16.41 -18.79 1.92
N MET A 122 15.15 -19.17 2.10
CA MET A 122 14.00 -18.30 1.90
C MET A 122 14.10 -16.96 2.63
N GLY A 123 14.53 -16.98 3.89
CA GLY A 123 14.67 -15.76 4.68
C GLY A 123 15.65 -14.76 4.07
N LYS A 124 16.78 -15.24 3.57
CA LYS A 124 17.79 -14.40 2.94
C LYS A 124 17.28 -13.80 1.63
N VAL A 125 16.60 -14.61 0.81
CA VAL A 125 16.03 -14.18 -0.46
C VAL A 125 14.92 -13.15 -0.23
N MET A 126 14.04 -13.38 0.73
CA MET A 126 12.97 -12.45 1.11
C MET A 126 13.55 -11.09 1.49
N LYS A 127 14.53 -11.08 2.37
CA LYS A 127 15.16 -9.84 2.82
C LYS A 127 15.79 -9.08 1.67
N ALA A 128 16.55 -9.76 0.81
CA ALA A 128 17.21 -9.14 -0.33
C ALA A 128 16.21 -8.63 -1.37
N ALA A 129 15.16 -9.40 -1.66
CA ALA A 129 14.14 -9.01 -2.61
C ALA A 129 13.33 -7.79 -2.13
N MET A 130 12.93 -7.80 -0.87
CA MET A 130 12.20 -6.66 -0.28
C MET A 130 13.05 -5.39 -0.26
N ALA A 131 14.33 -5.51 0.06
CA ALA A 131 15.25 -4.37 0.05
C ALA A 131 15.41 -3.80 -1.37
N ALA A 132 15.51 -4.65 -2.38
CA ALA A 132 15.62 -4.23 -3.77
C ALA A 132 14.36 -3.51 -4.26
N LEU A 133 13.20 -4.02 -3.90
CA LEU A 133 11.92 -3.40 -4.25
C LEU A 133 11.75 -2.04 -3.56
N GLN A 134 12.12 -1.95 -2.30
CA GLN A 134 12.08 -0.69 -1.56
C GLN A 134 13.04 0.34 -2.18
N ALA A 135 14.23 -0.07 -2.56
CA ALA A 135 15.21 0.80 -3.20
C ALA A 135 14.73 1.31 -4.56
N SER A 136 13.92 0.52 -5.28
CA SER A 136 13.34 0.92 -6.57
C SER A 136 12.17 1.90 -6.42
N GLY A 137 11.69 2.14 -5.19
CA GLY A 137 10.55 3.01 -4.92
C GLY A 137 9.20 2.35 -5.21
N LYS A 138 9.17 1.06 -5.50
CA LYS A 138 7.95 0.31 -5.79
C LYS A 138 7.72 -0.73 -4.70
N PRO A 139 6.88 -0.43 -3.71
CA PRO A 139 6.62 -1.38 -2.63
C PRO A 139 5.90 -2.62 -3.14
N ALA A 140 6.09 -3.72 -2.44
CA ALA A 140 5.37 -4.95 -2.74
C ALA A 140 4.81 -5.55 -1.45
N ASP A 141 3.67 -6.21 -1.59
CA ASP A 141 3.07 -6.97 -0.50
C ASP A 141 3.99 -8.15 -0.17
N GLY A 142 4.34 -8.29 1.10
CA GLY A 142 5.18 -9.38 1.57
C GLY A 142 4.65 -10.76 1.20
N LYS A 143 3.33 -10.93 1.16
CA LYS A 143 2.70 -12.19 0.75
C LYS A 143 3.02 -12.54 -0.70
N LYS A 144 2.95 -11.56 -1.60
CA LYS A 144 3.24 -11.76 -3.02
C LYS A 144 4.71 -12.10 -3.24
N VAL A 145 5.60 -11.42 -2.53
CA VAL A 145 7.03 -11.70 -2.58
C VAL A 145 7.31 -13.09 -2.03
N ASN A 146 6.68 -13.46 -0.92
CA ASN A 146 6.81 -14.78 -0.30
C ASN A 146 6.41 -15.88 -1.27
N GLU A 147 5.28 -15.75 -1.94
CA GLU A 147 4.81 -16.70 -2.94
C GLU A 147 5.79 -16.83 -4.11
N ALA A 148 6.33 -15.71 -4.58
CA ALA A 148 7.30 -15.70 -5.67
C ALA A 148 8.60 -16.42 -5.26
N VAL A 149 9.06 -16.18 -4.03
CA VAL A 149 10.26 -16.84 -3.50
C VAL A 149 10.02 -18.35 -3.37
N ARG A 150 8.87 -18.75 -2.84
CA ARG A 150 8.52 -20.18 -2.72
C ARG A 150 8.53 -20.88 -4.06
N LYS A 151 7.90 -20.28 -5.07
CA LYS A 151 7.88 -20.86 -6.41
C LYS A 151 9.28 -21.01 -7.00
N ARG A 152 10.13 -20.03 -6.74
CA ARG A 152 11.49 -20.02 -7.29
C ARG A 152 12.40 -21.05 -6.62
N LEU A 153 12.29 -21.20 -5.31
CA LEU A 153 13.16 -22.09 -4.54
C LEU A 153 12.65 -23.55 -4.46
N GLY A 154 11.45 -23.75 -4.89
CA GLY A 154 10.89 -25.07 -4.97
C GLY A 154 10.02 -25.53 -3.91
#